data_a1685ec18dc99c3408562442fa0a6662
#
_entry.id   a1685ec18dc99c3408562442fa0a6662
#
_cell.length_a   1.000
_cell.length_b   1.000
_cell.length_c   1.000
_cell.angle_alpha   90.00
_cell.angle_beta   90.00
_cell.angle_gamma   90.00
#
_symmetry.space_group_name_H-M   'P 1'
#
loop_
_entity.id
_entity.type
_entity.pdbx_description
1 polymer ?
#
loop_
_entity_poly.entity_id
_entity_poly.type
_entity_poly.pdbx_seq_one_letter_code
_entity_poly.pdbx_strand_id
1 'polypeptide(L)'
;MQDVGNLLNYPKQLNWCEMKPEYFETEELQEIVSALMSVEDTDTLLPLLDKLNEGKDIFETTTIDKLEMLKGCDDSGKPYVYERVPYFKHAHYQALLNDAWQEYNANKTTAALAKIKEYMGVLETCYMPENESTLEELQDRYLARINEKESKAIRTYDWYDTETGGLKPGDLVVIGARPACGKTLVGVDMSLRVLKRNKDVAVDFFTLEMEQERLLDRFVSSETGIDSKYFNDPSNLTNEQRQEIERVYKRMVNEYKLRVFDSHEGTLNRIIRHIRERAEYGKYVAVIDYIGLVDVEGVGNFESATRLKIQKATRELKLLANELGIAVVVLAQLNRANAQRQDKTPLLTDLKDSGSLEQDATQVLLLHRAEINHPRPDVDPLRDSPKLLMMLEKNRVGRTKKQEMFMNYACMQAIEWDTRAIGKTFDEF
;
A
#
# COMPACT_ATOMS: atom_id res chain seq x y z
N MET A 1 -16.46 34.33 -8.27
CA MET A 1 -16.50 35.70 -7.74
C MET A 1 -16.03 35.79 -6.28
N GLN A 2 -16.57 34.98 -5.37
CA GLN A 2 -16.17 35.02 -3.96
C GLN A 2 -14.67 34.75 -3.74
N ASP A 3 -14.09 33.79 -4.44
CA ASP A 3 -12.66 33.47 -4.36
C ASP A 3 -11.77 34.59 -4.87
N VAL A 4 -12.17 35.28 -5.97
CA VAL A 4 -11.45 36.46 -6.47
C VAL A 4 -11.60 37.62 -5.50
N GLY A 5 -12.77 37.81 -4.89
CA GLY A 5 -12.97 38.76 -3.81
C GLY A 5 -12.01 38.53 -2.64
N ASN A 6 -11.83 37.27 -2.23
CA ASN A 6 -10.89 36.91 -1.19
C ASN A 6 -9.43 37.19 -1.61
N LEU A 7 -9.04 36.90 -2.86
CA LEU A 7 -7.72 37.27 -3.37
C LEU A 7 -7.48 38.77 -3.36
N LEU A 8 -8.50 39.57 -3.69
CA LEU A 8 -8.43 41.03 -3.65
C LEU A 8 -8.34 41.58 -2.21
N ASN A 9 -8.97 40.91 -1.24
CA ASN A 9 -8.88 41.29 0.18
C ASN A 9 -7.55 40.83 0.81
N TYR A 10 -7.00 39.69 0.38
CA TYR A 10 -5.79 39.07 0.95
C TYR A 10 -4.80 38.69 -0.14
N PRO A 11 -4.23 39.61 -0.92
CA PRO A 11 -3.41 39.28 -2.09
C PRO A 11 -2.12 38.56 -1.78
N LYS A 12 -1.57 38.72 -0.58
CA LYS A 12 -0.33 38.03 -0.14
C LYS A 12 -0.43 36.51 -0.13
N GLN A 13 -1.65 35.93 -0.12
CA GLN A 13 -1.84 34.50 -0.22
C GLN A 13 -1.36 33.90 -1.57
N LEU A 14 -1.26 34.69 -2.63
CA LEU A 14 -0.69 34.29 -3.90
C LEU A 14 0.77 33.85 -3.80
N ASN A 15 1.50 34.34 -2.79
CA ASN A 15 2.88 33.93 -2.51
C ASN A 15 2.97 32.57 -1.79
N TRP A 16 1.85 32.01 -1.33
CA TRP A 16 1.80 30.78 -0.54
C TRP A 16 1.43 29.55 -1.36
N CYS A 17 1.08 29.74 -2.64
CA CYS A 17 0.57 28.66 -3.49
C CYS A 17 0.91 28.86 -4.96
N GLU A 18 0.86 27.78 -5.74
CA GLU A 18 1.04 27.79 -7.19
C GLU A 18 -0.29 28.11 -7.90
N MET A 19 -0.84 29.32 -7.66
CA MET A 19 -2.06 29.78 -8.33
C MET A 19 -1.77 30.07 -9.80
N LYS A 20 -2.73 29.75 -10.67
CA LYS A 20 -2.69 30.10 -12.08
C LYS A 20 -4.00 30.75 -12.49
N PRO A 21 -3.97 31.83 -13.34
CA PRO A 21 -5.17 32.47 -13.81
C PRO A 21 -6.17 31.54 -14.48
N GLU A 22 -5.68 30.55 -15.26
CA GLU A 22 -6.47 29.55 -15.97
C GLU A 22 -7.35 28.65 -15.08
N TYR A 23 -7.17 28.68 -13.76
CA TYR A 23 -8.02 27.95 -12.82
C TYR A 23 -9.39 28.60 -12.58
N PHE A 24 -9.61 29.83 -13.08
CA PHE A 24 -10.86 30.56 -12.93
C PHE A 24 -11.73 30.40 -14.19
N GLU A 25 -13.06 30.39 -13.99
CA GLU A 25 -14.04 30.00 -15.00
C GLU A 25 -14.20 30.98 -16.15
N THR A 26 -13.92 32.28 -15.94
CA THR A 26 -14.15 33.33 -16.95
C THR A 26 -12.86 34.05 -17.29
N GLU A 27 -12.73 34.46 -18.55
CA GLU A 27 -11.58 35.25 -19.03
C GLU A 27 -11.37 36.51 -18.21
N GLU A 28 -12.47 37.17 -17.79
CA GLU A 28 -12.42 38.34 -16.95
C GLU A 28 -11.80 38.10 -15.57
N LEU A 29 -12.17 36.97 -14.90
CA LEU A 29 -11.58 36.59 -13.61
C LEU A 29 -10.12 36.19 -13.78
N GLN A 30 -9.77 35.51 -14.88
CA GLN A 30 -8.39 35.16 -15.23
C GLN A 30 -7.52 36.41 -15.43
N GLU A 31 -8.04 37.44 -16.12
CA GLU A 31 -7.36 38.76 -16.29
C GLU A 31 -7.11 39.42 -14.93
N ILE A 32 -8.10 39.48 -14.05
CA ILE A 32 -7.96 40.10 -12.72
C ILE A 32 -6.88 39.35 -11.90
N VAL A 33 -6.89 38.04 -11.90
CA VAL A 33 -5.89 37.23 -11.16
C VAL A 33 -4.50 37.38 -11.76
N SER A 34 -4.39 37.40 -13.11
CA SER A 34 -3.13 37.64 -13.82
C SER A 34 -2.52 39.01 -13.50
N ALA A 35 -3.36 40.04 -13.52
CA ALA A 35 -2.95 41.40 -13.17
C ALA A 35 -2.52 41.49 -11.69
N LEU A 36 -3.28 40.89 -10.78
CA LEU A 36 -2.98 40.86 -9.36
C LEU A 36 -1.63 40.17 -9.07
N MET A 37 -1.29 39.12 -9.82
CA MET A 37 0.01 38.44 -9.71
C MET A 37 1.19 39.25 -10.23
N SER A 38 0.95 40.25 -11.09
CA SER A 38 1.98 41.08 -11.73
C SER A 38 2.21 42.43 -11.03
N VAL A 39 1.35 42.81 -10.09
CA VAL A 39 1.42 44.08 -9.37
C VAL A 39 2.22 43.92 -8.08
N GLU A 40 3.25 44.76 -7.86
CA GLU A 40 4.09 44.74 -6.65
C GLU A 40 3.39 45.35 -5.43
N ASP A 41 2.64 46.45 -5.64
CA ASP A 41 1.85 47.09 -4.59
C ASP A 41 0.39 46.66 -4.65
N THR A 42 0.00 45.88 -3.68
CA THR A 42 -1.36 45.33 -3.52
C THR A 42 -2.13 45.93 -2.34
N ASP A 43 -1.58 46.96 -1.69
CA ASP A 43 -2.24 47.59 -0.54
C ASP A 43 -3.43 48.48 -0.97
N THR A 44 -3.44 48.91 -2.24
CA THR A 44 -4.56 49.65 -2.84
C THR A 44 -5.02 49.01 -4.15
N LEU A 45 -6.25 49.34 -4.59
CA LEU A 45 -6.78 48.84 -5.88
C LEU A 45 -6.29 49.62 -7.10
N LEU A 46 -5.65 50.77 -6.92
CA LEU A 46 -5.26 51.65 -8.02
C LEU A 46 -4.20 51.02 -8.94
N PRO A 47 -3.07 50.45 -8.43
CA PRO A 47 -2.10 49.80 -9.28
C PRO A 47 -2.68 48.63 -10.08
N LEU A 48 -3.60 47.90 -9.47
CA LEU A 48 -4.30 46.78 -10.13
C LEU A 48 -5.22 47.29 -11.24
N LEU A 49 -5.95 48.39 -10.97
CA LEU A 49 -6.84 49.01 -11.94
C LEU A 49 -6.06 49.55 -13.16
N ASP A 50 -4.92 50.21 -12.92
CA ASP A 50 -4.04 50.71 -13.98
C ASP A 50 -3.54 49.56 -14.85
N LYS A 51 -3.13 48.44 -14.22
CA LYS A 51 -2.65 47.24 -14.93
C LYS A 51 -3.74 46.60 -15.78
N LEU A 52 -4.95 46.47 -15.26
CA LEU A 52 -6.09 45.87 -15.95
C LEU A 52 -6.56 46.71 -17.15
N ASN A 53 -6.37 48.03 -17.09
CA ASN A 53 -6.79 48.96 -18.13
C ASN A 53 -5.68 49.33 -19.11
N GLU A 54 -4.47 48.82 -18.92
CA GLU A 54 -3.32 49.07 -19.81
C GLU A 54 -3.64 48.64 -21.25
N GLY A 55 -3.69 49.59 -22.19
CA GLY A 55 -3.93 49.34 -23.61
C GLY A 55 -5.39 49.07 -24.01
N LYS A 56 -6.35 49.20 -23.10
CA LYS A 56 -7.79 49.00 -23.38
C LYS A 56 -8.50 50.30 -23.77
N ASP A 57 -9.52 50.19 -24.62
CA ASP A 57 -10.44 51.26 -24.93
C ASP A 57 -11.36 51.60 -23.74
N ILE A 58 -11.86 52.86 -23.66
CA ILE A 58 -12.70 53.32 -22.55
C ILE A 58 -13.94 52.45 -22.30
N PHE A 59 -14.46 51.77 -23.33
CA PHE A 59 -15.63 50.89 -23.23
C PHE A 59 -15.29 49.47 -22.70
N GLU A 60 -14.01 49.10 -22.65
CA GLU A 60 -13.53 47.79 -22.22
C GLU A 60 -12.83 47.87 -20.87
N THR A 61 -12.73 49.07 -20.27
CA THR A 61 -12.00 49.25 -19.02
C THR A 61 -12.75 48.71 -17.82
N THR A 62 -12.01 48.05 -16.94
CA THR A 62 -12.48 47.67 -15.61
C THR A 62 -12.60 48.94 -14.73
N THR A 63 -13.64 49.02 -13.91
CA THR A 63 -13.83 50.13 -12.99
C THR A 63 -13.47 49.78 -11.56
N ILE A 64 -13.13 50.78 -10.75
CA ILE A 64 -12.83 50.58 -9.33
C ILE A 64 -14.05 50.02 -8.60
N ASP A 65 -15.26 50.51 -8.92
CA ASP A 65 -16.51 50.01 -8.33
C ASP A 65 -16.71 48.52 -8.55
N LYS A 66 -16.28 48.00 -9.70
CA LYS A 66 -16.34 46.59 -10.03
C LYS A 66 -15.39 45.74 -9.16
N LEU A 67 -14.16 46.23 -8.96
CA LEU A 67 -13.18 45.59 -8.08
C LEU A 67 -13.65 45.65 -6.62
N GLU A 68 -14.23 46.72 -6.16
CA GLU A 68 -14.81 46.86 -4.83
C GLU A 68 -16.03 45.93 -4.64
N MET A 69 -16.88 45.81 -5.66
CA MET A 69 -17.97 44.85 -5.66
C MET A 69 -17.47 43.41 -5.54
N LEU A 70 -16.41 43.05 -6.25
CA LEU A 70 -15.80 41.72 -6.14
C LEU A 70 -15.19 41.50 -4.76
N LYS A 71 -14.52 42.49 -4.17
CA LYS A 71 -14.06 42.43 -2.76
C LYS A 71 -15.20 42.18 -1.80
N GLY A 72 -16.33 42.84 -2.02
CA GLY A 72 -17.55 42.70 -1.22
C GLY A 72 -18.22 41.33 -1.33
N CYS A 73 -17.84 40.50 -2.32
CA CYS A 73 -18.32 39.12 -2.42
C CYS A 73 -17.67 38.17 -1.40
N ASP A 74 -16.57 38.59 -0.75
CA ASP A 74 -15.89 37.80 0.25
C ASP A 74 -16.38 38.20 1.66
N ASP A 75 -17.00 37.25 2.36
CA ASP A 75 -17.52 37.39 3.72
C ASP A 75 -16.72 36.57 4.75
N SER A 76 -15.63 35.93 4.33
CA SER A 76 -14.85 35.00 5.15
C SER A 76 -14.08 35.65 6.30
N GLY A 77 -13.69 36.93 6.15
CA GLY A 77 -12.88 37.66 7.13
C GLY A 77 -11.43 37.16 7.28
N LYS A 78 -11.02 36.18 6.45
CA LYS A 78 -9.66 35.60 6.48
C LYS A 78 -9.27 35.08 5.10
N PRO A 79 -7.95 34.97 4.78
CA PRO A 79 -7.48 34.33 3.55
C PRO A 79 -7.80 32.84 3.57
N TYR A 80 -8.32 32.30 2.46
CA TYR A 80 -8.62 30.87 2.32
C TYR A 80 -8.37 30.29 0.93
N VAL A 81 -8.24 31.14 -0.09
CA VAL A 81 -8.17 30.67 -1.49
C VAL A 81 -6.92 29.84 -1.75
N TYR A 82 -5.81 30.12 -1.05
CA TYR A 82 -4.59 29.33 -1.16
C TYR A 82 -4.81 27.83 -0.80
N GLU A 83 -5.74 27.55 0.11
CA GLU A 83 -6.10 26.18 0.50
C GLU A 83 -6.93 25.48 -0.59
N ARG A 84 -7.59 26.25 -1.46
CA ARG A 84 -8.44 25.74 -2.53
C ARG A 84 -7.72 25.52 -3.86
N VAL A 85 -6.45 25.93 -3.99
CA VAL A 85 -5.67 25.76 -5.22
C VAL A 85 -5.66 24.31 -5.73
N PRO A 86 -5.49 23.26 -4.90
CA PRO A 86 -5.56 21.88 -5.35
C PRO A 86 -6.91 21.55 -6.01
N TYR A 87 -8.02 22.07 -5.48
CA TYR A 87 -9.36 21.85 -6.04
C TYR A 87 -9.54 22.56 -7.38
N PHE A 88 -9.06 23.80 -7.52
CA PHE A 88 -9.09 24.52 -8.79
C PHE A 88 -8.24 23.84 -9.86
N LYS A 89 -7.03 23.45 -9.48
CA LYS A 89 -6.13 22.67 -10.35
C LYS A 89 -6.78 21.37 -10.80
N HIS A 90 -7.36 20.62 -9.87
CA HIS A 90 -8.05 19.37 -10.17
C HIS A 90 -9.22 19.59 -11.15
N ALA A 91 -10.12 20.56 -10.87
CA ALA A 91 -11.26 20.86 -11.72
C ALA A 91 -10.83 21.28 -13.13
N HIS A 92 -9.80 22.12 -13.26
CA HIS A 92 -9.22 22.56 -14.53
C HIS A 92 -8.70 21.38 -15.36
N TYR A 93 -7.83 20.53 -14.78
CA TYR A 93 -7.28 19.37 -15.49
C TYR A 93 -8.31 18.28 -15.76
N GLN A 94 -9.35 18.16 -14.94
CA GLN A 94 -10.50 17.29 -15.21
C GLN A 94 -11.28 17.74 -16.46
N ALA A 95 -11.49 19.03 -16.64
CA ALA A 95 -12.11 19.59 -17.85
C ALA A 95 -11.25 19.33 -19.09
N LEU A 96 -9.95 19.65 -19.02
CA LEU A 96 -9.01 19.39 -20.12
C LEU A 96 -8.92 17.89 -20.48
N LEU A 97 -8.97 16.99 -19.50
CA LEU A 97 -9.01 15.56 -19.73
C LEU A 97 -10.27 15.13 -20.48
N ASN A 98 -11.43 15.68 -20.10
CA ASN A 98 -12.69 15.40 -20.79
C ASN A 98 -12.66 15.88 -22.27
N ASP A 99 -12.12 17.05 -22.53
CA ASP A 99 -11.98 17.59 -23.90
C ASP A 99 -11.02 16.74 -24.73
N ALA A 100 -9.86 16.37 -24.17
CA ALA A 100 -8.90 15.50 -24.83
C ALA A 100 -9.47 14.10 -25.11
N TRP A 101 -10.31 13.58 -24.22
CA TRP A 101 -11.03 12.33 -24.41
C TRP A 101 -12.05 12.39 -25.54
N GLN A 102 -12.80 13.50 -25.65
CA GLN A 102 -13.72 13.74 -26.75
C GLN A 102 -12.96 13.85 -28.09
N GLU A 103 -11.85 14.63 -28.13
CA GLU A 103 -10.97 14.75 -29.30
C GLU A 103 -10.43 13.37 -29.72
N TYR A 104 -9.98 12.56 -28.79
CA TYR A 104 -9.49 11.22 -29.08
C TYR A 104 -10.59 10.30 -29.63
N ASN A 105 -11.79 10.32 -29.06
CA ASN A 105 -12.90 9.51 -29.53
C ASN A 105 -13.34 9.88 -30.96
N ALA A 106 -13.29 11.17 -31.29
CA ALA A 106 -13.62 11.65 -32.62
C ALA A 106 -12.55 11.32 -33.66
N ASN A 107 -11.27 11.52 -33.35
CA ASN A 107 -10.19 11.54 -34.35
C ASN A 107 -9.15 10.44 -34.17
N LYS A 108 -9.12 9.71 -33.04
CA LYS A 108 -8.14 8.64 -32.69
C LYS A 108 -6.68 9.05 -32.87
N THR A 109 -6.34 10.33 -32.62
CA THR A 109 -4.99 10.86 -32.82
C THR A 109 -4.04 10.50 -31.69
N THR A 110 -2.76 10.30 -32.01
CA THR A 110 -1.70 10.09 -31.00
C THR A 110 -1.47 11.34 -30.15
N ALA A 111 -1.73 12.53 -30.70
CA ALA A 111 -1.63 13.80 -30.00
C ALA A 111 -2.67 13.90 -28.87
N ALA A 112 -3.94 13.56 -29.13
CA ALA A 112 -4.99 13.52 -28.12
C ALA A 112 -4.67 12.49 -27.02
N LEU A 113 -4.12 11.32 -27.38
CA LEU A 113 -3.70 10.31 -26.42
C LEU A 113 -2.55 10.80 -25.52
N ALA A 114 -1.62 11.59 -26.08
CA ALA A 114 -0.54 12.19 -25.30
C ALA A 114 -1.07 13.19 -24.27
N LYS A 115 -2.02 14.07 -24.66
CA LYS A 115 -2.70 15.00 -23.75
C LYS A 115 -3.43 14.26 -22.63
N ILE A 116 -4.15 13.19 -22.94
CA ILE A 116 -4.84 12.36 -21.93
C ILE A 116 -3.85 11.86 -20.91
N LYS A 117 -2.70 11.30 -21.32
CA LYS A 117 -1.67 10.79 -20.41
C LYS A 117 -1.07 11.89 -19.54
N GLU A 118 -0.81 13.05 -20.13
CA GLU A 118 -0.29 14.23 -19.43
C GLU A 118 -1.26 14.68 -18.33
N TYR A 119 -2.54 14.90 -18.69
CA TYR A 119 -3.54 15.40 -17.75
C TYR A 119 -3.87 14.40 -16.65
N MET A 120 -3.92 13.09 -16.97
CA MET A 120 -4.04 12.04 -15.96
C MET A 120 -2.85 12.06 -14.98
N GLY A 121 -1.61 12.20 -15.46
CA GLY A 121 -0.44 12.31 -14.60
C GLY A 121 -0.50 13.52 -13.65
N VAL A 122 -1.04 14.65 -14.09
CA VAL A 122 -1.25 15.82 -13.23
C VAL A 122 -2.33 15.54 -12.19
N LEU A 123 -3.45 14.92 -12.58
CA LEU A 123 -4.56 14.58 -11.66
C LEU A 123 -4.12 13.57 -10.59
N GLU A 124 -3.32 12.58 -10.95
CA GLU A 124 -2.75 11.60 -10.01
C GLU A 124 -1.85 12.25 -8.95
N THR A 125 -1.17 13.36 -9.31
CA THR A 125 -0.29 14.09 -8.39
C THR A 125 -0.99 15.26 -7.69
N CYS A 126 -2.22 15.61 -8.09
CA CYS A 126 -3.03 16.61 -7.42
C CYS A 126 -3.41 16.08 -6.02
N TYR A 127 -2.68 16.57 -5.00
CA TYR A 127 -3.11 16.39 -3.62
C TYR A 127 -4.40 17.18 -3.42
N MET A 128 -5.53 16.46 -3.35
CA MET A 128 -6.76 17.01 -2.81
C MET A 128 -6.62 16.93 -1.30
N PRO A 129 -6.55 18.05 -0.58
CA PRO A 129 -6.65 17.97 0.87
C PRO A 129 -8.00 17.32 1.17
N GLU A 130 -7.97 16.07 1.63
CA GLU A 130 -9.12 15.48 2.29
C GLU A 130 -9.54 16.47 3.37
N ASN A 131 -10.83 16.78 3.42
CA ASN A 131 -11.38 17.70 4.39
C ASN A 131 -10.69 17.52 5.73
N GLU A 132 -10.03 18.56 6.24
CA GLU A 132 -9.52 18.56 7.60
C GLU A 132 -10.72 18.24 8.48
N SER A 133 -10.78 17.00 8.94
CA SER A 133 -11.91 16.55 9.75
C SER A 133 -11.84 17.31 11.07
N THR A 134 -12.82 18.13 11.35
CA THR A 134 -12.95 18.76 12.66
C THR A 134 -13.06 17.70 13.76
N LEU A 135 -12.73 18.06 15.00
CA LEU A 135 -12.90 17.13 16.14
C LEU A 135 -14.36 16.63 16.25
N GLU A 136 -15.33 17.43 15.82
CA GLU A 136 -16.76 17.07 15.82
C GLU A 136 -17.05 15.97 14.79
N GLU A 137 -16.54 16.09 13.57
CA GLU A 137 -16.67 15.05 12.54
C GLU A 137 -15.90 13.77 12.90
N LEU A 138 -14.76 13.92 13.58
CA LEU A 138 -13.99 12.80 14.10
C LEU A 138 -14.70 12.11 15.28
N GLN A 139 -15.50 12.85 16.07
CA GLN A 139 -16.22 12.32 17.23
C GLN A 139 -17.18 11.21 16.81
N ASP A 140 -18.01 11.44 15.81
CA ASP A 140 -19.00 10.46 15.36
C ASP A 140 -18.32 9.17 14.86
N ARG A 141 -17.27 9.30 14.06
CA ARG A 141 -16.46 8.16 13.59
C ARG A 141 -15.77 7.44 14.75
N TYR A 142 -15.24 8.18 15.72
CA TYR A 142 -14.57 7.62 16.89
C TYR A 142 -15.57 6.84 17.77
N LEU A 143 -16.73 7.43 18.06
CA LEU A 143 -17.78 6.78 18.87
C LEU A 143 -18.37 5.56 18.15
N ALA A 144 -18.59 5.62 16.83
CA ALA A 144 -19.02 4.48 16.04
C ALA A 144 -18.02 3.32 16.18
N ARG A 145 -16.73 3.61 16.04
CA ARG A 145 -15.64 2.60 16.18
C ARG A 145 -15.58 1.97 17.58
N ILE A 146 -15.76 2.76 18.65
CA ILE A 146 -15.73 2.23 20.03
C ILE A 146 -16.98 1.36 20.32
N ASN A 147 -18.10 1.68 19.70
CA ASN A 147 -19.33 0.95 19.87
C ASN A 147 -19.45 -0.27 18.93
N GLU A 148 -18.47 -0.48 18.01
CA GLU A 148 -18.43 -1.70 17.19
C GLU A 148 -18.28 -2.94 18.08
N LYS A 149 -19.27 -3.84 18.01
CA LYS A 149 -19.29 -5.09 18.80
C LYS A 149 -18.41 -6.17 18.20
N GLU A 150 -18.08 -6.08 16.92
CA GLU A 150 -17.28 -7.05 16.20
C GLU A 150 -15.92 -6.48 15.85
N SER A 151 -14.85 -7.26 16.10
CA SER A 151 -13.51 -6.88 15.72
C SER A 151 -13.35 -7.00 14.19
N LYS A 152 -12.84 -5.94 13.56
CA LYS A 152 -12.43 -5.96 12.15
C LYS A 152 -11.09 -6.67 11.93
N ALA A 153 -10.41 -7.05 13.01
CA ALA A 153 -9.11 -7.71 12.93
C ALA A 153 -9.24 -9.13 12.35
N ILE A 154 -8.27 -9.50 11.52
CA ILE A 154 -8.18 -10.80 10.87
C ILE A 154 -7.24 -11.68 11.69
N ARG A 155 -7.70 -12.85 12.09
CA ARG A 155 -6.96 -13.80 12.93
C ARG A 155 -5.92 -14.57 12.12
N THR A 156 -4.75 -14.76 12.76
CA THR A 156 -3.59 -15.49 12.20
C THR A 156 -3.05 -16.53 13.19
N TYR A 157 -1.84 -16.35 13.72
CA TYR A 157 -1.25 -17.16 14.80
C TYR A 157 -1.77 -16.65 16.15
N ASP A 158 -2.05 -17.54 17.11
CA ASP A 158 -2.59 -17.15 18.41
C ASP A 158 -1.65 -16.25 19.19
N TRP A 159 -0.35 -16.55 19.17
CA TRP A 159 0.66 -15.71 19.83
C TRP A 159 0.76 -14.32 19.20
N TYR A 160 0.68 -14.23 17.86
CA TYR A 160 0.75 -12.97 17.14
C TYR A 160 -0.51 -12.12 17.38
N ASP A 161 -1.67 -12.76 17.31
CA ASP A 161 -2.97 -12.14 17.57
C ASP A 161 -3.05 -11.60 19.00
N THR A 162 -2.43 -12.30 19.97
CA THR A 162 -2.35 -11.85 21.37
C THR A 162 -1.57 -10.55 21.51
N GLU A 163 -0.46 -10.37 20.79
CA GLU A 163 0.40 -9.20 20.89
C GLU A 163 -0.04 -8.04 19.99
N THR A 164 -0.69 -8.32 18.86
CA THR A 164 -1.07 -7.30 17.86
C THR A 164 -2.58 -7.04 17.82
N GLY A 165 -3.38 -7.98 18.29
CA GLY A 165 -4.82 -8.04 18.10
C GLY A 165 -5.22 -8.60 16.73
N GLY A 166 -4.33 -9.28 16.00
CA GLY A 166 -4.50 -9.76 14.63
C GLY A 166 -4.09 -8.73 13.58
N LEU A 167 -4.32 -9.03 12.29
CA LEU A 167 -4.12 -8.09 11.19
C LEU A 167 -5.29 -7.10 11.18
N LYS A 168 -4.98 -5.82 11.22
CA LYS A 168 -5.99 -4.75 11.30
C LYS A 168 -6.10 -3.97 9.99
N PRO A 169 -7.24 -3.31 9.75
CA PRO A 169 -7.36 -2.34 8.66
C PRO A 169 -6.23 -1.31 8.67
N GLY A 170 -5.58 -1.14 7.52
CA GLY A 170 -4.43 -0.25 7.36
C GLY A 170 -3.08 -0.86 7.74
N ASP A 171 -2.99 -2.12 8.16
CA ASP A 171 -1.71 -2.73 8.49
C ASP A 171 -0.86 -3.03 7.26
N LEU A 172 0.41 -2.66 7.35
CA LEU A 172 1.50 -3.17 6.51
C LEU A 172 2.41 -4.01 7.40
N VAL A 173 2.39 -5.33 7.21
CA VAL A 173 3.21 -6.29 7.95
C VAL A 173 4.38 -6.73 7.10
N VAL A 174 5.59 -6.62 7.61
CA VAL A 174 6.80 -7.09 6.94
C VAL A 174 7.27 -8.38 7.59
N ILE A 175 7.49 -9.43 6.79
CA ILE A 175 8.11 -10.68 7.24
C ILE A 175 9.50 -10.77 6.61
N GLY A 176 10.53 -10.49 7.40
CA GLY A 176 11.93 -10.48 6.98
C GLY A 176 12.62 -11.81 7.29
N ALA A 177 13.29 -12.39 6.29
CA ALA A 177 14.04 -13.62 6.46
C ALA A 177 15.29 -13.70 5.58
N ARG A 178 16.30 -14.45 6.03
CA ARG A 178 17.38 -14.91 5.14
C ARG A 178 16.87 -16.01 4.20
N PRO A 179 17.56 -16.22 3.06
CA PRO A 179 17.28 -17.38 2.20
C PRO A 179 17.21 -18.68 3.02
N ALA A 180 16.31 -19.56 2.65
CA ALA A 180 16.07 -20.87 3.27
C ALA A 180 15.54 -20.83 4.72
N CYS A 181 15.30 -19.67 5.32
CA CYS A 181 14.72 -19.57 6.67
C CYS A 181 13.19 -19.78 6.73
N GLY A 182 12.53 -20.12 5.60
CA GLY A 182 11.11 -20.44 5.60
C GLY A 182 10.17 -19.25 5.35
N LYS A 183 10.65 -18.18 4.71
CA LYS A 183 9.86 -16.98 4.39
C LYS A 183 8.54 -17.31 3.69
N THR A 184 8.59 -17.99 2.55
CA THR A 184 7.41 -18.40 1.77
C THR A 184 6.54 -19.40 2.54
N LEU A 185 7.15 -20.34 3.33
CA LEU A 185 6.41 -21.25 4.18
C LEU A 185 5.51 -20.49 5.17
N VAL A 186 6.07 -19.48 5.86
CA VAL A 186 5.31 -18.64 6.80
C VAL A 186 4.23 -17.84 6.08
N GLY A 187 4.51 -17.34 4.86
CA GLY A 187 3.52 -16.63 4.03
C GLY A 187 2.33 -17.53 3.67
N VAL A 188 2.59 -18.77 3.24
CA VAL A 188 1.56 -19.79 2.92
C VAL A 188 0.77 -20.17 4.17
N ASP A 189 1.45 -20.54 5.26
CA ASP A 189 0.82 -20.98 6.50
C ASP A 189 -0.03 -19.86 7.12
N MET A 190 0.46 -18.60 7.12
CA MET A 190 -0.31 -17.44 7.58
C MET A 190 -1.56 -17.23 6.71
N SER A 191 -1.44 -17.35 5.39
CA SER A 191 -2.57 -17.23 4.46
C SER A 191 -3.64 -18.28 4.72
N LEU A 192 -3.24 -19.55 4.94
CA LEU A 192 -4.17 -20.63 5.28
C LEU A 192 -4.84 -20.40 6.63
N ARG A 193 -4.12 -19.92 7.63
CA ARG A 193 -4.71 -19.56 8.93
C ARG A 193 -5.73 -18.45 8.79
N VAL A 194 -5.41 -17.40 7.99
CA VAL A 194 -6.36 -16.34 7.67
C VAL A 194 -7.64 -16.90 7.06
N LEU A 195 -7.53 -17.74 6.04
CA LEU A 195 -8.68 -18.34 5.35
C LEU A 195 -9.51 -19.28 6.24
N LYS A 196 -8.86 -20.06 7.12
CA LYS A 196 -9.53 -21.01 8.01
C LYS A 196 -10.18 -20.39 9.24
N ARG A 197 -9.54 -19.35 9.79
CA ARG A 197 -9.95 -18.76 11.09
C ARG A 197 -10.92 -17.59 10.95
N ASN A 198 -11.11 -17.09 9.73
CA ASN A 198 -11.97 -15.93 9.50
C ASN A 198 -12.99 -16.23 8.41
N LYS A 199 -14.26 -15.93 8.70
CA LYS A 199 -15.31 -16.00 7.69
C LYS A 199 -15.17 -14.81 6.74
N ASP A 200 -15.46 -15.03 5.47
CA ASP A 200 -15.54 -14.01 4.43
C ASP A 200 -14.28 -13.16 4.18
N VAL A 201 -13.11 -13.67 4.58
CA VAL A 201 -11.83 -13.05 4.25
C VAL A 201 -11.34 -13.54 2.88
N ALA A 202 -10.95 -12.60 2.02
CA ALA A 202 -10.28 -12.90 0.77
C ALA A 202 -8.78 -12.73 0.92
N VAL A 203 -8.00 -13.62 0.27
CA VAL A 203 -6.54 -13.56 0.23
C VAL A 203 -6.09 -13.55 -1.22
N ASP A 204 -5.26 -12.58 -1.58
CA ASP A 204 -4.50 -12.57 -2.81
C ASP A 204 -3.03 -12.78 -2.51
N PHE A 205 -2.45 -13.80 -3.11
CA PHE A 205 -1.03 -14.12 -2.94
C PHE A 205 -0.28 -13.87 -4.25
N PHE A 206 0.59 -12.86 -4.23
CA PHE A 206 1.47 -12.52 -5.36
C PHE A 206 2.80 -13.23 -5.19
N THR A 207 3.00 -14.33 -5.93
CA THR A 207 4.25 -15.10 -5.95
C THR A 207 5.13 -14.60 -7.09
N LEU A 208 6.10 -13.74 -6.78
CA LEU A 208 6.96 -13.14 -7.80
C LEU A 208 8.25 -13.94 -8.02
N GLU A 209 8.56 -14.90 -7.13
CA GLU A 209 9.76 -15.73 -7.17
C GLU A 209 9.50 -17.10 -7.83
N MET A 210 8.26 -17.57 -7.83
CA MET A 210 7.93 -18.92 -8.33
C MET A 210 6.62 -18.92 -9.11
N GLU A 211 6.43 -19.97 -9.93
CA GLU A 211 5.20 -20.23 -10.69
C GLU A 211 4.00 -20.49 -9.78
N GLN A 212 2.81 -20.19 -10.27
CA GLN A 212 1.54 -20.34 -9.53
C GLN A 212 1.32 -21.79 -9.08
N GLU A 213 1.59 -22.76 -9.95
CA GLU A 213 1.40 -24.19 -9.68
C GLU A 213 2.28 -24.64 -8.53
N ARG A 214 3.54 -24.21 -8.48
CA ARG A 214 4.45 -24.55 -7.37
C ARG A 214 4.02 -23.93 -6.05
N LEU A 215 3.41 -22.76 -6.07
CA LEU A 215 2.84 -22.19 -4.86
C LEU A 215 1.58 -22.95 -4.45
N LEU A 216 0.71 -23.32 -5.40
CA LEU A 216 -0.48 -24.15 -5.13
C LEU A 216 -0.09 -25.50 -4.53
N ASP A 217 0.98 -26.15 -5.02
CA ASP A 217 1.51 -27.38 -4.42
C ASP A 217 1.80 -27.21 -2.92
N ARG A 218 2.33 -26.06 -2.51
CA ARG A 218 2.61 -25.75 -1.10
C ARG A 218 1.32 -25.59 -0.29
N PHE A 219 0.31 -24.92 -0.85
CA PHE A 219 -1.00 -24.80 -0.22
C PHE A 219 -1.66 -26.18 -0.05
N VAL A 220 -1.65 -26.99 -1.10
CA VAL A 220 -2.25 -28.32 -1.09
C VAL A 220 -1.47 -29.28 -0.16
N SER A 221 -0.14 -29.22 -0.17
CA SER A 221 0.70 -29.99 0.75
C SER A 221 0.36 -29.65 2.22
N SER A 222 0.17 -28.36 2.53
CA SER A 222 -0.21 -27.92 3.87
C SER A 222 -1.60 -28.40 4.28
N GLU A 223 -2.53 -28.47 3.34
CA GLU A 223 -3.92 -28.89 3.60
C GLU A 223 -4.10 -30.42 3.68
N THR A 224 -3.31 -31.17 2.91
CA THR A 224 -3.39 -32.62 2.86
C THR A 224 -2.48 -33.32 3.86
N GLY A 225 -1.42 -32.63 4.32
CA GLY A 225 -0.33 -33.30 5.07
C GLY A 225 0.58 -34.19 4.21
N ILE A 226 0.44 -34.15 2.87
CA ILE A 226 1.29 -34.91 1.96
C ILE A 226 2.60 -34.15 1.76
N ASP A 227 3.74 -34.84 1.91
CA ASP A 227 5.06 -34.22 1.75
C ASP A 227 5.21 -33.55 0.39
N SER A 228 5.60 -32.30 0.40
CA SER A 228 5.77 -31.43 -0.77
C SER A 228 6.73 -32.00 -1.84
N LYS A 229 7.64 -32.91 -1.47
CA LYS A 229 8.53 -33.59 -2.42
C LYS A 229 7.77 -34.40 -3.47
N TYR A 230 6.61 -34.97 -3.11
CA TYR A 230 5.80 -35.80 -4.02
C TYR A 230 5.14 -34.95 -5.13
N PHE A 231 4.95 -33.65 -4.93
CA PHE A 231 4.46 -32.77 -5.95
C PHE A 231 5.52 -32.44 -7.02
N ASN A 232 6.83 -32.53 -6.65
CA ASN A 232 7.91 -32.38 -7.63
C ASN A 232 8.03 -33.59 -8.58
N ASP A 233 7.64 -34.78 -8.10
CA ASP A 233 7.57 -36.00 -8.89
C ASP A 233 6.27 -36.74 -8.61
N PRO A 234 5.17 -36.39 -9.28
CA PRO A 234 3.86 -36.95 -9.06
C PRO A 234 3.75 -38.46 -9.38
N SER A 235 4.75 -39.04 -10.05
CA SER A 235 4.77 -40.50 -10.31
C SER A 235 4.83 -41.31 -9.02
N ASN A 236 5.39 -40.74 -7.95
CA ASN A 236 5.52 -41.38 -6.64
C ASN A 236 4.26 -41.24 -5.74
N LEU A 237 3.22 -40.55 -6.21
CA LEU A 237 1.96 -40.45 -5.46
C LEU A 237 1.16 -41.75 -5.56
N THR A 238 0.63 -42.23 -4.44
CA THR A 238 -0.33 -43.32 -4.43
C THR A 238 -1.70 -42.87 -4.95
N ASN A 239 -2.57 -43.84 -5.29
CA ASN A 239 -3.92 -43.52 -5.74
C ASN A 239 -4.74 -42.82 -4.63
N GLU A 240 -4.56 -43.21 -3.38
CA GLU A 240 -5.20 -42.58 -2.22
C GLU A 240 -4.75 -41.14 -2.05
N GLN A 241 -3.45 -40.89 -2.18
CA GLN A 241 -2.92 -39.52 -2.12
C GLN A 241 -3.45 -38.62 -3.24
N ARG A 242 -3.55 -39.17 -4.47
CA ARG A 242 -4.15 -38.42 -5.61
C ARG A 242 -5.61 -38.05 -5.34
N GLN A 243 -6.40 -38.97 -4.82
CA GLN A 243 -7.79 -38.75 -4.46
C GLN A 243 -7.91 -37.72 -3.34
N GLU A 244 -7.02 -37.77 -2.34
CA GLU A 244 -7.01 -36.81 -1.24
C GLU A 244 -6.63 -35.40 -1.75
N ILE A 245 -5.62 -35.29 -2.61
CA ILE A 245 -5.24 -34.02 -3.27
C ILE A 245 -6.45 -33.43 -4.03
N GLU A 246 -7.12 -34.25 -4.83
CA GLU A 246 -8.29 -33.79 -5.61
C GLU A 246 -9.43 -33.35 -4.71
N ARG A 247 -9.70 -34.08 -3.63
CA ARG A 247 -10.73 -33.77 -2.65
C ARG A 247 -10.45 -32.43 -1.95
N VAL A 248 -9.22 -32.26 -1.49
CA VAL A 248 -8.80 -31.06 -0.78
C VAL A 248 -8.79 -29.85 -1.71
N TYR A 249 -8.29 -30.01 -2.93
CA TYR A 249 -8.30 -28.93 -3.91
C TYR A 249 -9.73 -28.44 -4.22
N LYS A 250 -10.68 -29.37 -4.45
CA LYS A 250 -12.10 -29.05 -4.65
C LYS A 250 -12.69 -28.30 -3.45
N ARG A 251 -12.33 -28.71 -2.22
CA ARG A 251 -12.74 -28.03 -1.00
C ARG A 251 -12.18 -26.60 -0.97
N MET A 252 -10.87 -26.42 -1.26
CA MET A 252 -10.24 -25.10 -1.29
C MET A 252 -10.93 -24.18 -2.30
N VAL A 253 -11.25 -24.66 -3.50
CA VAL A 253 -11.97 -23.89 -4.52
C VAL A 253 -13.34 -23.40 -4.03
N ASN A 254 -14.04 -24.25 -3.25
CA ASN A 254 -15.39 -23.93 -2.77
C ASN A 254 -15.42 -23.05 -1.52
N GLU A 255 -14.43 -23.22 -0.63
CA GLU A 255 -14.46 -22.61 0.70
C GLU A 255 -13.52 -21.40 0.83
N TYR A 256 -12.42 -21.36 0.06
CA TYR A 256 -11.40 -20.31 0.20
C TYR A 256 -11.52 -19.26 -0.88
N LYS A 257 -11.61 -18.01 -0.46
CA LYS A 257 -11.52 -16.85 -1.37
C LYS A 257 -10.04 -16.55 -1.65
N LEU A 258 -9.29 -17.52 -2.18
CA LEU A 258 -7.87 -17.41 -2.52
C LEU A 258 -7.68 -17.15 -4.01
N ARG A 259 -6.83 -16.17 -4.36
CA ARG A 259 -6.26 -16.00 -5.71
C ARG A 259 -4.74 -16.03 -5.61
N VAL A 260 -4.11 -16.58 -6.64
CA VAL A 260 -2.64 -16.62 -6.76
C VAL A 260 -2.24 -15.94 -8.06
N PHE A 261 -1.26 -15.06 -7.98
CA PHE A 261 -0.70 -14.31 -9.11
C PHE A 261 0.81 -14.54 -9.17
N ASP A 262 1.36 -14.76 -10.36
CA ASP A 262 2.80 -14.93 -10.57
C ASP A 262 3.51 -13.63 -11.00
N SER A 263 4.76 -13.76 -11.45
CA SER A 263 5.60 -12.64 -11.86
C SER A 263 5.07 -11.86 -13.07
N HIS A 264 4.17 -12.41 -13.88
CA HIS A 264 3.53 -11.70 -14.99
C HIS A 264 2.65 -10.54 -14.50
N GLU A 265 2.14 -10.65 -13.27
CA GLU A 265 1.38 -9.61 -12.58
C GLU A 265 2.24 -8.81 -11.57
N GLY A 266 3.58 -8.89 -11.67
CA GLY A 266 4.53 -8.38 -10.68
C GLY A 266 4.84 -6.87 -10.75
N THR A 267 4.17 -6.09 -11.62
CA THR A 267 4.31 -4.64 -11.57
C THR A 267 3.45 -4.05 -10.46
N LEU A 268 3.96 -3.01 -9.79
CA LEU A 268 3.25 -2.37 -8.68
C LEU A 268 1.83 -1.93 -9.08
N ASN A 269 1.67 -1.34 -10.26
CA ASN A 269 0.37 -0.88 -10.75
C ASN A 269 -0.63 -2.04 -10.95
N ARG A 270 -0.17 -3.22 -11.42
CA ARG A 270 -1.03 -4.40 -11.55
C ARG A 270 -1.43 -4.95 -10.18
N ILE A 271 -0.48 -5.04 -9.25
CA ILE A 271 -0.74 -5.48 -7.87
C ILE A 271 -1.80 -4.56 -7.23
N ILE A 272 -1.62 -3.24 -7.32
CA ILE A 272 -2.57 -2.25 -6.79
C ILE A 272 -3.95 -2.42 -7.43
N ARG A 273 -4.01 -2.61 -8.76
CA ARG A 273 -5.27 -2.84 -9.46
C ARG A 273 -6.01 -4.08 -8.93
N HIS A 274 -5.31 -5.22 -8.80
CA HIS A 274 -5.93 -6.45 -8.28
C HIS A 274 -6.42 -6.30 -6.84
N ILE A 275 -5.66 -5.57 -6.01
CA ILE A 275 -6.06 -5.26 -4.64
C ILE A 275 -7.33 -4.41 -4.65
N ARG A 276 -7.38 -3.32 -5.43
CA ARG A 276 -8.56 -2.45 -5.51
C ARG A 276 -9.81 -3.19 -5.99
N GLU A 277 -9.68 -3.99 -7.06
CA GLU A 277 -10.79 -4.79 -7.61
C GLU A 277 -11.46 -5.71 -6.58
N ARG A 278 -10.71 -6.19 -5.57
CA ARG A 278 -11.23 -7.18 -4.63
C ARG A 278 -11.47 -6.65 -3.22
N ALA A 279 -10.78 -5.60 -2.82
CA ALA A 279 -10.92 -5.00 -1.49
C ALA A 279 -12.31 -4.40 -1.24
N GLU A 280 -13.05 -4.04 -2.29
CA GLU A 280 -14.42 -3.52 -2.22
C GLU A 280 -15.44 -4.53 -1.66
N TYR A 281 -15.09 -5.83 -1.63
CA TYR A 281 -16.00 -6.92 -1.29
C TYR A 281 -15.88 -7.44 0.16
N GLY A 282 -15.14 -6.75 1.04
CA GLY A 282 -15.08 -7.10 2.46
C GLY A 282 -13.67 -7.26 3.03
N LYS A 283 -13.50 -8.11 4.05
CA LYS A 283 -12.21 -8.33 4.69
C LYS A 283 -11.20 -8.94 3.69
N TYR A 284 -10.02 -8.33 3.60
CA TYR A 284 -9.06 -8.68 2.57
C TYR A 284 -7.61 -8.61 3.08
N VAL A 285 -6.79 -9.57 2.62
CA VAL A 285 -5.34 -9.60 2.85
C VAL A 285 -4.61 -9.80 1.54
N ALA A 286 -3.67 -8.91 1.22
CA ALA A 286 -2.70 -9.11 0.14
C ALA A 286 -1.39 -9.65 0.72
N VAL A 287 -0.82 -10.69 0.10
CA VAL A 287 0.50 -11.25 0.46
C VAL A 287 1.41 -11.15 -0.75
N ILE A 288 2.60 -10.57 -0.59
CA ILE A 288 3.56 -10.34 -1.69
C ILE A 288 4.87 -11.05 -1.38
N ASP A 289 5.23 -12.08 -2.15
CA ASP A 289 6.46 -12.86 -2.02
C ASP A 289 7.35 -12.70 -3.27
N TYR A 290 8.38 -11.85 -3.22
CA TYR A 290 8.76 -10.91 -2.18
C TYR A 290 8.91 -9.49 -2.77
N ILE A 291 8.86 -8.51 -1.91
CA ILE A 291 8.82 -7.07 -2.28
C ILE A 291 9.97 -6.64 -3.18
N GLY A 292 11.14 -7.26 -3.06
CA GLY A 292 12.32 -6.92 -3.87
C GLY A 292 12.20 -7.29 -5.36
N LEU A 293 11.18 -8.08 -5.75
CA LEU A 293 10.89 -8.45 -7.14
C LEU A 293 9.76 -7.60 -7.75
N VAL A 294 9.11 -6.75 -6.95
CA VAL A 294 8.09 -5.85 -7.48
C VAL A 294 8.73 -4.86 -8.45
N ASP A 295 8.23 -4.84 -9.68
CA ASP A 295 8.67 -3.87 -10.67
C ASP A 295 7.87 -2.57 -10.54
N VAL A 296 8.57 -1.43 -10.69
CA VAL A 296 7.99 -0.10 -10.54
C VAL A 296 8.27 0.70 -11.81
N GLU A 297 7.22 1.08 -12.50
CA GLU A 297 7.33 1.85 -13.75
C GLU A 297 8.08 3.18 -13.53
N GLY A 298 8.92 3.52 -14.51
CA GLY A 298 9.74 4.74 -14.46
C GLY A 298 11.01 4.65 -13.61
N VAL A 299 11.26 3.51 -12.93
CA VAL A 299 12.50 3.27 -12.19
C VAL A 299 13.36 2.27 -12.98
N GLY A 300 14.56 2.69 -13.42
CA GLY A 300 15.46 1.85 -14.23
C GLY A 300 15.98 0.62 -13.47
N ASN A 301 16.78 -0.23 -14.18
CA ASN A 301 17.30 -1.49 -13.65
C ASN A 301 18.80 -1.38 -13.29
N PHE A 302 19.18 -0.41 -12.46
CA PHE A 302 20.54 -0.27 -11.92
C PHE A 302 20.56 -0.60 -10.40
N GLU A 303 21.72 -0.84 -9.83
CA GLU A 303 21.83 -1.39 -8.46
C GLU A 303 21.13 -0.51 -7.39
N SER A 304 21.23 0.82 -7.51
CA SER A 304 20.51 1.75 -6.63
C SER A 304 18.98 1.81 -6.90
N ALA A 305 18.51 1.34 -8.07
CA ALA A 305 17.10 1.32 -8.43
C ALA A 305 16.29 0.33 -7.59
N THR A 306 16.86 -0.80 -7.20
CA THR A 306 16.19 -1.79 -6.36
C THR A 306 15.70 -1.16 -5.05
N ARG A 307 16.56 -0.34 -4.43
CA ARG A 307 16.19 0.38 -3.20
C ARG A 307 15.03 1.36 -3.42
N LEU A 308 15.07 2.11 -4.53
CA LEU A 308 14.00 3.05 -4.89
C LEU A 308 12.69 2.32 -5.20
N LYS A 309 12.76 1.19 -5.92
CA LYS A 309 11.57 0.35 -6.20
C LYS A 309 10.93 -0.14 -4.91
N ILE A 310 11.71 -0.68 -3.98
CA ILE A 310 11.21 -1.14 -2.68
C ILE A 310 10.61 0.03 -1.90
N GLN A 311 11.28 1.17 -1.85
CA GLN A 311 10.80 2.36 -1.15
C GLN A 311 9.44 2.83 -1.71
N LYS A 312 9.33 2.97 -3.03
CA LYS A 312 8.09 3.39 -3.69
C LYS A 312 6.98 2.36 -3.47
N ALA A 313 7.26 1.09 -3.72
CA ALA A 313 6.29 0.02 -3.54
C ALA A 313 5.78 -0.05 -2.08
N THR A 314 6.68 0.01 -1.10
CA THR A 314 6.32 -0.03 0.32
C THR A 314 5.41 1.14 0.70
N ARG A 315 5.77 2.36 0.25
CA ARG A 315 5.00 3.56 0.54
C ARG A 315 3.61 3.50 -0.08
N GLU A 316 3.50 3.15 -1.35
CA GLU A 316 2.21 3.05 -2.05
C GLU A 316 1.32 1.94 -1.48
N LEU A 317 1.89 0.77 -1.16
CA LEU A 317 1.15 -0.31 -0.50
C LEU A 317 0.65 0.09 0.90
N LYS A 318 1.44 0.86 1.65
CA LYS A 318 1.00 1.38 2.97
C LYS A 318 -0.15 2.38 2.84
N LEU A 319 -0.07 3.30 1.87
CA LEU A 319 -1.15 4.26 1.58
C LEU A 319 -2.41 3.53 1.15
N LEU A 320 -2.27 2.55 0.24
CA LEU A 320 -3.38 1.72 -0.23
C LEU A 320 -4.03 0.93 0.92
N ALA A 321 -3.23 0.35 1.82
CA ALA A 321 -3.74 -0.36 2.99
C ALA A 321 -4.60 0.55 3.89
N ASN A 322 -4.13 1.79 4.11
CA ASN A 322 -4.88 2.78 4.90
C ASN A 322 -6.16 3.22 4.19
N GLU A 323 -6.08 3.52 2.89
CA GLU A 323 -7.20 3.99 2.05
C GLU A 323 -8.34 2.97 2.01
N LEU A 324 -8.01 1.71 1.73
CA LEU A 324 -8.99 0.64 1.56
C LEU A 324 -9.36 -0.07 2.87
N GLY A 325 -8.68 0.25 3.98
CA GLY A 325 -8.91 -0.42 5.26
C GLY A 325 -8.59 -1.92 5.24
N ILE A 326 -7.54 -2.32 4.52
CA ILE A 326 -7.10 -3.71 4.34
C ILE A 326 -5.78 -3.99 5.06
N ALA A 327 -5.38 -5.26 5.13
CA ALA A 327 -4.04 -5.65 5.57
C ALA A 327 -3.18 -6.08 4.38
N VAL A 328 -1.93 -5.63 4.37
CA VAL A 328 -0.92 -6.03 3.37
C VAL A 328 0.24 -6.68 4.10
N VAL A 329 0.62 -7.90 3.68
CA VAL A 329 1.76 -8.65 4.18
C VAL A 329 2.82 -8.71 3.09
N VAL A 330 3.99 -8.13 3.33
CA VAL A 330 5.11 -8.18 2.39
C VAL A 330 6.22 -9.06 2.95
N LEU A 331 6.66 -10.01 2.15
CA LEU A 331 7.82 -10.83 2.46
C LEU A 331 9.06 -10.09 1.96
N ALA A 332 10.13 -10.06 2.76
CA ALA A 332 11.35 -9.35 2.45
C ALA A 332 12.59 -10.22 2.70
N GLN A 333 13.58 -10.11 1.85
CA GLN A 333 14.86 -10.77 2.03
C GLN A 333 15.79 -9.89 2.85
N LEU A 334 16.44 -10.45 3.86
CA LEU A 334 17.41 -9.73 4.68
C LEU A 334 18.76 -9.62 3.98
N ASN A 335 19.45 -8.52 4.23
CA ASN A 335 20.77 -8.27 3.69
C ASN A 335 21.80 -9.28 4.20
N ARG A 336 22.83 -9.56 3.39
CA ARG A 336 23.91 -10.48 3.73
C ARG A 336 24.85 -9.95 4.83
N ALA A 337 24.78 -8.69 5.18
CA ALA A 337 25.65 -8.06 6.20
C ALA A 337 25.59 -8.74 7.58
N ASN A 338 24.42 -9.33 7.94
CA ASN A 338 24.30 -10.07 9.21
C ASN A 338 25.12 -11.38 9.23
N ALA A 339 25.47 -11.90 8.06
CA ALA A 339 26.29 -13.13 7.95
C ALA A 339 27.69 -12.99 8.53
N GLN A 340 28.21 -11.75 8.60
CA GLN A 340 29.54 -11.44 9.11
C GLN A 340 29.56 -11.21 10.63
N ARG A 341 28.39 -11.08 11.27
CA ARG A 341 28.31 -10.93 12.73
C ARG A 341 28.55 -12.27 13.43
N GLN A 342 29.10 -12.23 14.64
CA GLN A 342 29.25 -13.39 15.48
C GLN A 342 27.88 -13.95 15.91
N ASP A 343 26.96 -13.08 16.31
CA ASP A 343 25.55 -13.38 16.46
C ASP A 343 24.81 -13.06 15.14
N LYS A 344 24.33 -14.09 14.47
CA LYS A 344 23.61 -14.01 13.20
C LYS A 344 22.10 -13.88 13.37
N THR A 345 21.61 -13.62 14.60
CA THR A 345 20.21 -13.30 14.86
C THR A 345 19.83 -12.04 14.09
N PRO A 346 18.76 -12.06 13.28
CA PRO A 346 18.34 -10.90 12.52
C PRO A 346 17.96 -9.73 13.42
N LEU A 347 18.26 -8.53 12.94
CA LEU A 347 17.86 -7.25 13.55
C LEU A 347 17.07 -6.41 12.53
N LEU A 348 16.29 -5.44 13.00
CA LEU A 348 15.58 -4.49 12.11
C LEU A 348 16.53 -3.81 11.13
N THR A 349 17.77 -3.53 11.54
CA THR A 349 18.79 -2.93 10.67
C THR A 349 19.23 -3.82 9.51
N ASP A 350 18.92 -5.11 9.53
CA ASP A 350 19.21 -6.03 8.42
C ASP A 350 18.22 -5.84 7.26
N LEU A 351 17.13 -5.10 7.49
CA LEU A 351 16.23 -4.55 6.46
C LEU A 351 16.79 -3.27 5.82
N LYS A 352 18.08 -2.94 6.04
CA LYS A 352 18.71 -1.63 5.81
C LYS A 352 18.70 -1.17 4.34
N ASP A 353 18.75 -2.06 3.37
CA ASP A 353 18.59 -1.68 1.95
C ASP A 353 17.14 -1.27 1.65
N SER A 354 16.26 -1.44 2.63
CA SER A 354 14.85 -1.14 2.64
C SER A 354 14.46 -0.38 3.93
N GLY A 355 15.19 0.67 4.30
CA GLY A 355 14.87 1.49 5.48
C GLY A 355 13.41 1.99 5.48
N SER A 356 12.82 2.12 4.30
CA SER A 356 11.40 2.38 4.12
C SER A 356 10.49 1.25 4.62
N LEU A 357 10.90 -0.03 4.45
CA LEU A 357 10.14 -1.17 5.00
C LEU A 357 10.02 -1.06 6.51
N GLU A 358 11.14 -0.74 7.19
CA GLU A 358 11.10 -0.51 8.63
C GLU A 358 10.22 0.69 9.00
N GLN A 359 10.35 1.81 8.27
CA GLN A 359 9.63 3.06 8.59
C GLN A 359 8.12 2.92 8.37
N ASP A 360 7.69 2.39 7.22
CA ASP A 360 6.28 2.33 6.82
C ASP A 360 5.52 1.17 7.45
N ALA A 361 6.20 0.07 7.81
CA ALA A 361 5.57 -1.09 8.43
C ALA A 361 4.89 -0.76 9.76
N THR A 362 3.70 -1.32 9.96
CA THR A 362 2.99 -1.33 11.26
C THR A 362 3.60 -2.37 12.18
N GLN A 363 3.92 -3.55 11.64
CA GLN A 363 4.61 -4.64 12.33
C GLN A 363 5.75 -5.19 11.47
N VAL A 364 6.82 -5.66 12.13
CA VAL A 364 7.91 -6.38 11.48
C VAL A 364 8.16 -7.68 12.23
N LEU A 365 8.01 -8.79 11.51
CA LEU A 365 8.41 -10.12 11.94
C LEU A 365 9.73 -10.49 11.29
N LEU A 366 10.72 -10.88 12.08
CA LEU A 366 11.97 -11.46 11.59
C LEU A 366 12.00 -12.96 11.88
N LEU A 367 12.38 -13.73 10.87
CA LEU A 367 12.50 -15.17 10.95
C LEU A 367 13.96 -15.58 11.12
N HIS A 368 14.24 -16.39 12.14
CA HIS A 368 15.57 -16.87 12.42
C HIS A 368 15.61 -18.38 12.61
N ARG A 369 16.59 -19.02 11.98
CA ARG A 369 16.93 -20.42 12.16
C ARG A 369 18.42 -20.53 12.48
N ALA A 370 18.71 -20.87 13.73
CA ALA A 370 20.09 -20.93 14.23
C ALA A 370 20.93 -21.92 13.44
N GLU A 371 20.38 -23.09 13.08
CA GLU A 371 21.09 -24.18 12.43
C GLU A 371 21.47 -23.88 10.98
N ILE A 372 20.67 -23.07 10.25
CA ILE A 372 21.06 -22.59 8.92
C ILE A 372 22.20 -21.58 9.02
N ASN A 373 22.20 -20.79 10.07
CA ASN A 373 23.21 -19.76 10.28
C ASN A 373 24.53 -20.33 10.85
N HIS A 374 24.43 -21.44 11.57
CA HIS A 374 25.55 -22.18 12.17
C HIS A 374 25.43 -23.68 11.83
N PRO A 375 25.68 -24.07 10.56
CA PRO A 375 25.52 -25.44 10.13
C PRO A 375 26.49 -26.34 10.90
N ARG A 376 25.98 -27.45 11.41
CA ARG A 376 26.77 -28.52 12.00
C ARG A 376 26.99 -29.59 10.93
N PRO A 377 28.19 -30.15 10.79
CA PRO A 377 28.52 -31.11 9.73
C PRO A 377 27.67 -32.39 9.71
N ASP A 378 27.13 -32.76 10.89
CA ASP A 378 26.37 -33.99 11.16
C ASP A 378 24.85 -33.78 11.18
N VAL A 379 24.40 -32.56 10.89
CA VAL A 379 22.97 -32.16 10.94
C VAL A 379 22.53 -31.59 9.60
N ASP A 380 21.53 -32.19 8.97
CA ASP A 380 20.83 -31.54 7.85
C ASP A 380 19.88 -30.45 8.42
N PRO A 381 20.23 -29.16 8.26
CA PRO A 381 19.43 -28.10 8.86
C PRO A 381 18.01 -28.01 8.31
N LEU A 382 17.70 -28.65 7.18
CA LEU A 382 16.36 -28.70 6.61
C LEU A 382 15.52 -29.84 7.17
N ARG A 383 16.15 -30.94 7.60
CA ARG A 383 15.45 -32.15 8.10
C ARG A 383 15.49 -32.27 9.61
N ASP A 384 16.66 -31.97 10.19
CA ASP A 384 16.96 -32.34 11.58
C ASP A 384 16.75 -31.18 12.55
N SER A 385 16.42 -29.98 12.04
CA SER A 385 16.17 -28.82 12.89
C SER A 385 14.89 -28.09 12.51
N PRO A 386 13.78 -28.53 13.08
CA PRO A 386 12.47 -27.96 12.81
C PRO A 386 12.22 -26.62 13.55
N LYS A 387 13.19 -26.09 14.29
CA LYS A 387 12.99 -24.87 15.09
C LYS A 387 13.05 -23.61 14.22
N LEU A 388 12.02 -22.79 14.33
CA LEU A 388 11.95 -21.45 13.79
C LEU A 388 11.69 -20.47 14.93
N LEU A 389 12.52 -19.46 15.07
CA LEU A 389 12.25 -18.33 15.95
C LEU A 389 11.57 -17.23 15.11
N MET A 390 10.32 -16.93 15.44
CA MET A 390 9.60 -15.75 14.94
C MET A 390 9.75 -14.62 15.92
N MET A 391 10.27 -13.49 15.47
CA MET A 391 10.54 -12.32 16.31
C MET A 391 9.71 -11.14 15.83
N LEU A 392 8.74 -10.72 16.61
CA LEU A 392 8.00 -9.47 16.40
C LEU A 392 8.89 -8.32 16.93
N GLU A 393 9.76 -7.79 16.06
CA GLU A 393 10.77 -6.78 16.43
C GLU A 393 10.23 -5.34 16.35
N LYS A 394 9.17 -5.12 15.57
CA LYS A 394 8.42 -3.86 15.54
C LYS A 394 6.94 -4.14 15.69
N ASN A 395 6.29 -3.41 16.61
CA ASN A 395 4.84 -3.46 16.81
C ASN A 395 4.35 -2.07 17.24
N ARG A 396 3.67 -1.36 16.35
CA ARG A 396 3.14 -0.01 16.65
C ARG A 396 1.94 -0.03 17.60
N VAL A 397 1.32 -1.19 17.79
CA VAL A 397 0.07 -1.31 18.59
C VAL A 397 0.24 -2.07 19.88
N GLY A 398 1.42 -2.62 20.16
CA GLY A 398 1.66 -3.44 21.33
C GLY A 398 3.14 -3.68 21.63
N ARG A 399 3.42 -4.77 22.31
CA ARG A 399 4.79 -5.15 22.72
C ARG A 399 5.47 -5.97 21.63
N THR A 400 6.79 -5.96 21.64
CA THR A 400 7.60 -6.91 20.87
C THR A 400 7.66 -8.26 21.59
N LYS A 401 7.79 -9.35 20.84
CA LYS A 401 7.85 -10.72 21.40
C LYS A 401 8.60 -11.65 20.47
N LYS A 402 9.24 -12.64 21.06
CA LYS A 402 9.88 -13.75 20.35
C LYS A 402 9.09 -15.02 20.66
N GLN A 403 8.78 -15.80 19.61
CA GLN A 403 8.05 -17.05 19.72
C GLN A 403 8.81 -18.15 18.98
N GLU A 404 9.08 -19.23 19.68
CA GLU A 404 9.57 -20.46 19.05
C GLU A 404 8.43 -21.20 18.37
N MET A 405 8.67 -21.62 17.13
CA MET A 405 7.75 -22.38 16.30
C MET A 405 8.40 -23.68 15.89
N PHE A 406 7.59 -24.70 15.67
CA PHE A 406 7.98 -25.93 15.00
C PHE A 406 7.69 -25.80 13.50
N MET A 407 8.67 -26.05 12.65
CA MET A 407 8.48 -26.05 11.19
C MET A 407 8.34 -27.48 10.69
N ASN A 408 7.19 -27.79 10.12
CA ASN A 408 6.99 -28.97 9.31
C ASN A 408 7.24 -28.62 7.83
N TYR A 409 8.47 -28.83 7.36
CA TYR A 409 8.84 -28.54 5.96
C TYR A 409 8.16 -29.44 4.97
N ALA A 410 7.94 -30.70 5.34
CA ALA A 410 7.26 -31.67 4.50
C ALA A 410 5.88 -31.11 4.08
N CYS A 411 5.17 -30.54 5.06
CA CYS A 411 3.79 -30.06 4.86
C CYS A 411 3.66 -28.53 4.92
N MET A 412 4.74 -27.78 4.75
CA MET A 412 4.70 -26.31 4.67
C MET A 412 3.95 -25.62 5.83
N GLN A 413 4.14 -26.07 7.08
CA GLN A 413 3.44 -25.58 8.26
C GLN A 413 4.41 -25.00 9.29
N ALA A 414 4.00 -23.94 9.99
CA ALA A 414 4.65 -23.41 11.17
C ALA A 414 3.69 -23.54 12.37
N ILE A 415 4.02 -24.44 13.29
CA ILE A 415 3.18 -24.82 14.43
C ILE A 415 3.70 -24.11 15.68
N GLU A 416 2.82 -23.53 16.48
CA GLU A 416 3.19 -22.88 17.73
C GLU A 416 3.73 -23.94 18.71
N TRP A 417 4.92 -23.69 19.27
CA TRP A 417 5.49 -24.55 20.28
C TRP A 417 4.81 -24.29 21.62
N ASP A 418 3.98 -25.23 22.06
CA ASP A 418 3.39 -25.17 23.41
C ASP A 418 4.36 -25.83 24.42
N THR A 419 5.04 -25.01 25.21
CA THR A 419 5.92 -25.47 26.27
C THR A 419 5.20 -26.31 27.34
N ARG A 420 3.86 -26.27 27.40
CA ARG A 420 3.03 -27.07 28.29
C ARG A 420 2.78 -28.49 27.77
N ALA A 421 3.07 -28.76 26.53
CA ALA A 421 2.97 -30.10 25.92
C ALA A 421 4.27 -30.92 26.02
N ILE A 422 5.21 -30.54 26.91
CA ILE A 422 6.43 -31.27 27.18
C ILE A 422 6.04 -32.60 27.87
N GLY A 423 5.84 -33.61 27.08
CA GLY A 423 5.45 -34.99 27.47
C GLY A 423 4.99 -35.83 26.28
N LYS A 424 4.74 -35.18 25.15
CA LYS A 424 4.44 -35.88 23.88
C LYS A 424 5.70 -35.98 23.03
N THR A 425 6.04 -37.22 22.66
CA THR A 425 7.14 -37.50 21.75
C THR A 425 6.82 -37.04 20.35
N PHE A 426 7.86 -36.75 19.56
CA PHE A 426 7.84 -36.25 18.19
C PHE A 426 6.99 -37.05 17.18
N ASP A 427 6.58 -38.27 17.58
CA ASP A 427 5.81 -39.20 16.76
C ASP A 427 4.28 -39.02 16.88
N GLU A 428 3.81 -38.04 17.65
CA GLU A 428 2.39 -37.78 17.89
C GLU A 428 1.84 -36.48 17.24
N PHE A 429 2.64 -35.89 16.31
CA PHE A 429 2.20 -34.70 15.57
C PHE A 429 2.20 -34.94 14.06
#